data_80fb1a4155f10534b4d64f33f7338f71
#
_entry.id   80fb1a4155f10534b4d64f33f7338f71
#
_cell.length_a   1.000
_cell.length_b   1.000
_cell.length_c   1.000
_cell.angle_alpha   90.00
_cell.angle_beta   90.00
_cell.angle_gamma   90.00
#
_symmetry.space_group_name_H-M   'P 1'
#
loop_
_entity.id
_entity.type
_entity.pdbx_description
1 polymer ?
#
loop_
_entity_poly.entity_id
_entity_poly.type
_entity_poly.pdbx_seq_one_letter_code
_entity_poly.pdbx_strand_id
1 'polypeptide(L)'
;MDELLAHFALFTNQDDDSDKNMVKIMTIHTAKGLEFDTVFVNGLVEGQFPSKRLKNQDELEEERRLFYVAVTRAINKLYLSSYEVKADSFIARQSSFLSDIDVKYLNCINGSKIIGGYYTPPLIPKAIFQVNDVVSMDGLGRGTIVKVDERSQVYEIRFDVLGGAIRRIQFRAPLKKV
;
A
#
# COMPACT_ATOMS: atom_id res chain seq x y z
N MET A 1 16.43 -30.43 -26.49
CA MET A 1 16.00 -29.82 -25.21
C MET A 1 15.74 -28.31 -25.36
N ASP A 2 16.42 -27.67 -26.30
CA ASP A 2 16.29 -26.19 -26.52
C ASP A 2 14.98 -25.76 -27.18
N GLU A 3 14.38 -26.60 -28.04
CA GLU A 3 13.06 -26.29 -28.63
C GLU A 3 11.91 -26.29 -27.64
N LEU A 4 11.99 -27.14 -26.62
CA LEU A 4 10.97 -27.20 -25.57
C LEU A 4 11.01 -25.93 -24.68
N LEU A 5 12.21 -25.46 -24.35
CA LEU A 5 12.41 -24.22 -23.59
C LEU A 5 12.01 -22.97 -24.39
N ALA A 6 12.31 -22.98 -25.71
CA ALA A 6 11.85 -21.91 -26.60
C ALA A 6 10.30 -21.87 -26.71
N HIS A 7 9.66 -23.03 -26.74
CA HIS A 7 8.21 -23.14 -26.77
C HIS A 7 7.58 -22.64 -25.47
N PHE A 8 8.14 -22.96 -24.30
CA PHE A 8 7.68 -22.44 -23.02
C PHE A 8 7.96 -20.94 -22.85
N ALA A 9 9.02 -20.41 -23.40
CA ALA A 9 9.34 -18.99 -23.37
C ALA A 9 8.38 -18.14 -24.25
N LEU A 10 7.78 -18.76 -25.27
CA LEU A 10 6.78 -18.13 -26.13
C LEU A 10 5.35 -18.30 -25.62
N PHE A 11 5.08 -19.24 -24.71
CA PHE A 11 3.80 -19.36 -24.02
C PHE A 11 3.68 -18.30 -22.91
N THR A 12 3.50 -17.08 -23.27
CA THR A 12 2.82 -16.13 -22.37
C THR A 12 1.33 -16.46 -22.44
N ASN A 13 0.66 -16.51 -21.27
CA ASN A 13 -0.79 -16.73 -21.16
C ASN A 13 -1.65 -15.68 -21.92
N GLN A 14 -1.05 -14.91 -22.80
CA GLN A 14 -1.65 -13.88 -23.64
C GLN A 14 -2.08 -14.39 -25.02
N ASP A 15 -1.53 -15.53 -25.49
CA ASP A 15 -1.73 -15.99 -26.87
C ASP A 15 -2.85 -17.00 -27.02
N ASP A 16 -3.47 -17.47 -25.94
CA ASP A 16 -4.61 -18.38 -26.02
C ASP A 16 -5.93 -17.61 -26.11
N ASP A 17 -6.12 -16.97 -27.28
CA ASP A 17 -7.36 -16.24 -27.64
C ASP A 17 -8.52 -17.22 -27.99
N SER A 18 -8.35 -18.50 -27.71
CA SER A 18 -9.28 -19.56 -28.11
C SER A 18 -10.58 -19.57 -27.32
N ASP A 19 -10.65 -18.90 -26.13
CA ASP A 19 -11.87 -18.86 -25.32
C ASP A 19 -12.31 -17.42 -25.00
N LYS A 20 -13.14 -16.89 -25.90
CA LYS A 20 -13.72 -15.53 -25.78
C LYS A 20 -14.65 -15.36 -24.57
N ASN A 21 -14.94 -16.42 -23.82
CA ASN A 21 -15.88 -16.44 -22.68
C ASN A 21 -15.20 -16.67 -21.32
N MET A 22 -13.94 -16.33 -21.17
CA MET A 22 -13.23 -16.49 -19.89
C MET A 22 -13.08 -15.19 -19.14
N VAL A 23 -13.17 -15.28 -17.80
CA VAL A 23 -12.76 -14.19 -16.91
C VAL A 23 -11.24 -14.30 -16.69
N LYS A 24 -10.52 -13.27 -17.11
CA LYS A 24 -9.06 -13.20 -16.91
C LYS A 24 -8.74 -12.59 -15.55
N ILE A 25 -7.95 -13.30 -14.74
CA ILE A 25 -7.46 -12.81 -13.44
C ILE A 25 -5.96 -12.59 -13.57
N MET A 26 -5.51 -11.38 -13.25
CA MET A 26 -4.10 -11.00 -13.42
C MET A 26 -3.70 -9.88 -12.47
N THR A 27 -2.41 -9.61 -12.37
CA THR A 27 -1.92 -8.43 -11.66
C THR A 27 -2.05 -7.19 -12.55
N ILE A 28 -2.02 -5.99 -11.92
CA ILE A 28 -2.05 -4.72 -12.68
C ILE A 28 -0.82 -4.62 -13.60
N HIS A 29 0.33 -5.10 -13.14
CA HIS A 29 1.55 -5.10 -13.95
C HIS A 29 1.39 -5.93 -15.23
N THR A 30 0.80 -7.11 -15.12
CA THR A 30 0.55 -8.00 -16.27
C THR A 30 -0.50 -7.42 -17.21
N ALA A 31 -1.42 -6.60 -16.70
CA ALA A 31 -2.46 -5.95 -17.50
C ALA A 31 -1.94 -4.75 -18.32
N LYS A 32 -0.69 -4.33 -18.13
CA LYS A 32 -0.10 -3.20 -18.88
C LYS A 32 -0.07 -3.52 -20.38
N GLY A 33 -0.66 -2.62 -21.17
CA GLY A 33 -0.75 -2.77 -22.63
C GLY A 33 -1.97 -3.55 -23.12
N LEU A 34 -2.73 -4.19 -22.22
CA LEU A 34 -3.98 -4.87 -22.54
C LEU A 34 -5.17 -3.95 -22.30
N GLU A 35 -6.30 -4.25 -22.93
CA GLU A 35 -7.57 -3.56 -22.72
C GLU A 35 -8.71 -4.58 -22.68
N PHE A 36 -9.72 -4.30 -21.84
CA PHE A 36 -10.85 -5.19 -21.63
C PHE A 36 -12.16 -4.39 -21.62
N ASP A 37 -13.22 -4.97 -22.11
CA ASP A 37 -14.54 -4.33 -22.09
C ASP A 37 -14.96 -3.92 -20.68
N THR A 38 -14.77 -4.83 -19.74
CA THR A 38 -15.13 -4.64 -18.33
C THR A 38 -13.96 -5.04 -17.44
N VAL A 39 -13.60 -4.18 -16.50
CA VAL A 39 -12.50 -4.39 -15.54
C VAL A 39 -13.01 -4.28 -14.11
N PHE A 40 -12.59 -5.22 -13.27
CA PHE A 40 -12.79 -5.21 -11.82
C PHE A 40 -11.45 -5.02 -11.13
N VAL A 41 -11.27 -3.90 -10.44
CA VAL A 41 -10.08 -3.64 -9.60
C VAL A 41 -10.46 -3.89 -8.15
N ASN A 42 -9.93 -4.95 -7.57
CA ASN A 42 -10.27 -5.38 -6.23
C ASN A 42 -9.19 -5.00 -5.20
N GLY A 43 -9.60 -4.84 -3.95
CA GLY A 43 -8.66 -4.64 -2.84
C GLY A 43 -8.14 -3.22 -2.72
N LEU A 44 -8.95 -2.22 -3.09
CA LEU A 44 -8.61 -0.81 -2.92
C LEU A 44 -8.75 -0.39 -1.46
N VAL A 45 -7.79 -0.82 -0.65
CA VAL A 45 -7.75 -0.64 0.81
C VAL A 45 -6.37 -0.14 1.23
N GLU A 46 -6.34 0.83 2.13
CA GLU A 46 -5.10 1.33 2.72
C GLU A 46 -4.27 0.21 3.35
N GLY A 47 -2.98 0.20 3.01
CA GLY A 47 -2.06 -0.83 3.46
C GLY A 47 -1.99 -2.06 2.57
N GLN A 48 -2.91 -2.19 1.61
CA GLN A 48 -2.86 -3.17 0.54
C GLN A 48 -2.54 -2.49 -0.79
N PHE A 49 -3.33 -1.50 -1.17
CA PHE A 49 -3.13 -0.67 -2.34
C PHE A 49 -3.69 0.74 -2.07
N PRO A 50 -2.84 1.73 -1.69
CA PRO A 50 -1.37 1.66 -1.60
C PRO A 50 -0.87 0.72 -0.51
N SER A 51 0.32 0.16 -0.77
CA SER A 51 0.97 -0.79 0.12
C SER A 51 1.45 -0.13 1.41
N LYS A 52 1.28 -0.80 2.56
CA LYS A 52 1.88 -0.37 3.83
C LYS A 52 3.41 -0.44 3.86
N ARG A 53 4.04 -1.05 2.84
CA ARG A 53 5.49 -1.23 2.75
C ARG A 53 6.21 -0.06 2.10
N LEU A 54 5.48 0.91 1.58
CA LEU A 54 6.05 2.11 0.94
C LEU A 54 6.91 2.89 1.94
N LYS A 55 8.06 3.32 1.49
CA LYS A 55 9.08 3.95 2.33
C LYS A 55 9.17 5.46 2.11
N ASN A 56 8.74 5.94 0.95
CA ASN A 56 8.86 7.32 0.54
C ASN A 56 7.74 7.74 -0.41
N GLN A 57 7.69 9.02 -0.74
CA GLN A 57 6.68 9.59 -1.61
C GLN A 57 6.82 9.09 -3.05
N ASP A 58 8.04 8.85 -3.52
CA ASP A 58 8.26 8.40 -4.90
C ASP A 58 7.66 7.01 -5.14
N GLU A 59 7.80 6.12 -4.17
CA GLU A 59 7.16 4.79 -4.20
C GLU A 59 5.63 4.90 -4.18
N LEU A 60 5.06 5.86 -3.45
CA LEU A 60 3.62 6.11 -3.44
C LEU A 60 3.14 6.62 -4.82
N GLU A 61 3.89 7.54 -5.43
CA GLU A 61 3.55 8.04 -6.76
C GLU A 61 3.68 6.94 -7.83
N GLU A 62 4.60 6.00 -7.66
CA GLU A 62 4.69 4.84 -8.56
C GLU A 62 3.47 3.93 -8.42
N GLU A 63 3.00 3.65 -7.19
CA GLU A 63 1.75 2.90 -7.00
C GLU A 63 0.53 3.67 -7.52
N ARG A 64 0.53 5.01 -7.45
CA ARG A 64 -0.50 5.84 -8.05
C ARG A 64 -0.52 5.71 -9.58
N ARG A 65 0.65 5.68 -10.23
CA ARG A 65 0.75 5.41 -11.67
C ARG A 65 0.24 4.01 -12.01
N LEU A 66 0.52 3.04 -11.16
CA LEU A 66 0.00 1.69 -11.31
C LEU A 66 -1.52 1.66 -11.19
N PHE A 67 -2.11 2.41 -10.26
CA PHE A 67 -3.56 2.60 -10.18
C PHE A 67 -4.14 3.21 -11.46
N TYR A 68 -3.50 4.25 -11.98
CA TYR A 68 -3.89 4.85 -13.27
C TYR A 68 -3.85 3.81 -14.39
N VAL A 69 -2.82 2.97 -14.47
CA VAL A 69 -2.76 1.86 -15.43
C VAL A 69 -3.96 0.94 -15.27
N ALA A 70 -4.30 0.53 -14.05
CA ALA A 70 -5.45 -0.36 -13.79
C ALA A 70 -6.77 0.25 -14.30
N VAL A 71 -7.01 1.51 -13.97
CA VAL A 71 -8.24 2.23 -14.35
C VAL A 71 -8.37 2.36 -15.87
N THR A 72 -7.26 2.63 -16.54
CA THR A 72 -7.24 2.81 -18.02
C THR A 72 -7.32 1.50 -18.81
N ARG A 73 -7.39 0.35 -18.15
CA ARG A 73 -7.58 -0.95 -18.85
C ARG A 73 -9.03 -1.20 -19.24
N ALA A 74 -9.98 -0.46 -18.67
CA ALA A 74 -11.39 -0.61 -18.97
C ALA A 74 -11.79 0.21 -20.21
N ILE A 75 -12.40 -0.46 -21.20
CA ILE A 75 -12.98 0.21 -22.38
C ILE A 75 -14.35 0.79 -22.04
N ASN A 76 -15.25 -0.01 -21.50
CA ASN A 76 -16.65 0.39 -21.28
C ASN A 76 -17.04 0.46 -19.80
N LYS A 77 -16.62 -0.49 -18.98
CA LYS A 77 -17.07 -0.59 -17.59
C LYS A 77 -15.90 -0.82 -16.63
N LEU A 78 -15.84 -0.02 -15.59
CA LEU A 78 -14.87 -0.14 -14.52
C LEU A 78 -15.59 -0.32 -13.19
N TYR A 79 -15.23 -1.36 -12.45
CA TYR A 79 -15.69 -1.61 -11.10
C TYR A 79 -14.50 -1.53 -10.13
N LEU A 80 -14.62 -0.67 -9.14
CA LEU A 80 -13.64 -0.47 -8.10
C LEU A 80 -14.21 -1.01 -6.80
N SER A 81 -13.52 -1.92 -6.13
CA SER A 81 -14.01 -2.49 -4.89
C SER A 81 -13.05 -2.28 -3.72
N SER A 82 -13.61 -1.91 -2.61
CA SER A 82 -12.96 -1.86 -1.30
C SER A 82 -13.74 -2.69 -0.31
N TYR A 83 -13.13 -3.02 0.82
CA TYR A 83 -13.80 -3.70 1.92
C TYR A 83 -13.43 -3.04 3.24
N GLU A 84 -14.35 -3.09 4.19
CA GLU A 84 -14.10 -2.71 5.56
C GLU A 84 -14.00 -3.96 6.41
N VAL A 85 -12.88 -4.13 7.13
CA VAL A 85 -12.73 -5.17 8.14
C VAL A 85 -12.66 -4.49 9.49
N LYS A 86 -13.62 -4.81 10.35
CA LYS A 86 -13.58 -4.48 11.78
C LYS A 86 -13.08 -5.72 12.51
N ALA A 87 -11.79 -5.89 12.64
CA ALA A 87 -11.21 -6.79 13.62
C ALA A 87 -10.78 -5.95 14.83
N ASP A 88 -10.73 -6.54 16.02
CA ASP A 88 -10.62 -5.88 17.34
C ASP A 88 -9.53 -4.80 17.51
N SER A 89 -8.69 -4.58 16.51
CA SER A 89 -7.63 -3.55 16.54
C SER A 89 -7.32 -2.92 15.18
N PHE A 90 -7.98 -3.30 14.10
CA PHE A 90 -7.64 -2.82 12.76
C PHE A 90 -8.90 -2.47 11.96
N ILE A 91 -9.05 -1.20 11.63
CA ILE A 91 -10.07 -0.72 10.68
C ILE A 91 -9.38 -0.59 9.32
N ALA A 92 -9.71 -1.47 8.40
CA ALA A 92 -9.31 -1.29 7.02
C ALA A 92 -10.05 -0.07 6.45
N ARG A 93 -9.31 0.91 5.95
CA ARG A 93 -9.86 2.10 5.30
C ARG A 93 -9.80 1.94 3.79
N GLN A 94 -10.73 2.58 3.10
CA GLN A 94 -10.67 2.66 1.64
C GLN A 94 -9.35 3.26 1.19
N SER A 95 -8.87 2.80 0.03
CA SER A 95 -7.68 3.33 -0.61
C SER A 95 -7.80 4.83 -0.86
N SER A 96 -6.76 5.57 -0.52
CA SER A 96 -6.63 7.00 -0.83
C SER A 96 -6.69 7.29 -2.33
N PHE A 97 -6.31 6.33 -3.19
CA PHE A 97 -6.40 6.49 -4.64
C PHE A 97 -7.84 6.66 -5.14
N LEU A 98 -8.83 6.17 -4.40
CA LEU A 98 -10.24 6.44 -4.73
C LEU A 98 -10.60 7.92 -4.61
N SER A 99 -9.90 8.66 -3.75
CA SER A 99 -10.10 10.11 -3.60
C SER A 99 -9.54 10.93 -4.76
N ASP A 100 -8.69 10.34 -5.60
CA ASP A 100 -8.16 10.98 -6.79
C ASP A 100 -9.19 11.03 -7.93
N ILE A 101 -10.29 10.26 -7.80
CA ILE A 101 -11.39 10.24 -8.76
C ILE A 101 -12.49 11.18 -8.26
N ASP A 102 -12.87 12.16 -9.07
CA ASP A 102 -13.98 13.05 -8.73
C ASP A 102 -15.27 12.24 -8.54
N VAL A 103 -15.94 12.44 -7.41
CA VAL A 103 -17.17 11.71 -7.00
C VAL A 103 -18.26 11.74 -8.08
N LYS A 104 -18.33 12.81 -8.89
CA LYS A 104 -19.29 12.92 -9.99
C LYS A 104 -19.16 11.81 -11.05
N TYR A 105 -17.99 11.17 -11.15
CA TYR A 105 -17.74 10.06 -12.07
C TYR A 105 -17.95 8.69 -11.43
N LEU A 106 -18.27 8.63 -10.13
CA LEU A 106 -18.42 7.40 -9.38
C LEU A 106 -19.90 7.12 -9.09
N ASN A 107 -20.33 5.91 -9.40
CA ASN A 107 -21.64 5.41 -9.02
C ASN A 107 -21.47 4.38 -7.88
N CYS A 108 -21.89 4.77 -6.67
CA CYS A 108 -21.76 3.90 -5.51
C CYS A 108 -22.85 2.84 -5.46
N ILE A 109 -22.47 1.57 -5.48
CA ILE A 109 -23.39 0.44 -5.39
C ILE A 109 -23.54 0.04 -3.92
N ASN A 110 -24.72 -0.38 -3.51
CA ASN A 110 -25.05 -0.89 -2.16
C ASN A 110 -24.95 0.13 -1.02
N GLY A 111 -25.20 1.42 -1.30
CA GLY A 111 -25.18 2.45 -0.25
C GLY A 111 -23.80 2.73 0.34
N SER A 112 -22.75 2.20 -0.25
CA SER A 112 -21.37 2.51 0.11
C SER A 112 -21.15 3.99 -0.14
N LYS A 113 -20.96 4.76 0.93
CA LYS A 113 -20.51 6.15 0.82
C LYS A 113 -19.02 6.10 0.53
N ILE A 114 -18.61 6.68 -0.60
CA ILE A 114 -17.22 7.09 -0.73
C ILE A 114 -17.02 8.16 0.33
N ILE A 115 -16.34 7.81 1.38
CA ILE A 115 -15.90 8.77 2.36
C ILE A 115 -14.78 9.54 1.69
N GLY A 116 -15.15 10.58 0.94
CA GLY A 116 -14.23 11.57 0.41
C GLY A 116 -13.58 12.28 1.59
N GLY A 117 -12.57 11.66 2.14
CA GLY A 117 -11.61 12.32 2.98
C GLY A 117 -10.54 12.83 2.03
N TYR A 118 -10.20 14.11 2.14
CA TYR A 118 -8.95 14.59 1.58
C TYR A 118 -7.86 13.58 1.91
N TYR A 119 -7.17 13.08 0.88
CA TYR A 119 -5.96 12.32 1.06
C TYR A 119 -5.01 13.17 1.90
N THR A 120 -4.96 12.88 3.17
CA THR A 120 -3.72 13.08 3.89
C THR A 120 -2.88 11.87 3.51
N PRO A 121 -1.81 12.05 2.72
CA PRO A 121 -0.86 10.96 2.49
C PRO A 121 -0.59 10.33 3.85
N PRO A 122 -0.49 9.00 3.96
CA PRO A 122 -0.03 8.43 5.21
C PRO A 122 1.21 9.23 5.52
N LEU A 123 1.12 10.02 6.59
CA LEU A 123 2.24 10.84 6.99
C LEU A 123 3.39 9.86 7.07
N ILE A 124 4.27 9.90 6.08
CA ILE A 124 5.52 9.15 6.16
C ILE A 124 6.08 9.66 7.47
N PRO A 125 6.09 8.84 8.51
CA PRO A 125 6.38 9.36 9.83
C PRO A 125 7.79 9.91 9.74
N LYS A 126 7.89 11.24 9.75
CA LYS A 126 9.17 11.89 9.88
C LYS A 126 9.68 11.64 11.30
N ALA A 127 10.95 11.49 11.44
CA ALA A 127 11.56 11.44 12.75
C ALA A 127 11.18 12.71 13.51
N ILE A 128 10.48 12.54 14.63
CA ILE A 128 10.09 13.65 15.53
C ILE A 128 11.24 13.89 16.53
N PHE A 129 12.02 12.84 16.79
CA PHE A 129 13.12 12.86 17.75
C PHE A 129 14.45 12.76 17.03
N GLN A 130 15.47 13.33 17.64
CA GLN A 130 16.85 13.34 17.13
C GLN A 130 17.75 12.42 17.93
N VAL A 131 18.94 12.16 17.40
CA VAL A 131 19.99 11.46 18.15
C VAL A 131 20.30 12.23 19.43
N ASN A 132 20.46 11.50 20.53
CA ASN A 132 20.62 11.96 21.91
C ASN A 132 19.34 12.46 22.60
N ASP A 133 18.20 12.50 21.94
CA ASP A 133 16.92 12.74 22.65
C ASP A 133 16.65 11.59 23.63
N VAL A 134 16.18 11.98 24.82
CA VAL A 134 15.73 11.04 25.84
C VAL A 134 14.22 10.87 25.71
N VAL A 135 13.82 9.61 25.56
CA VAL A 135 12.42 9.24 25.33
C VAL A 135 11.98 8.16 26.31
N SER A 136 10.68 8.07 26.52
CA SER A 136 10.09 6.96 27.30
C SER A 136 9.05 6.23 26.45
N MET A 137 8.94 4.93 26.68
CA MET A 137 7.95 4.05 26.07
C MET A 137 7.31 3.16 27.11
N ASP A 138 5.99 3.02 27.07
CA ASP A 138 5.28 2.13 27.99
C ASP A 138 5.79 0.68 27.83
N GLY A 139 6.09 0.03 28.94
CA GLY A 139 6.66 -1.33 28.98
C GLY A 139 8.17 -1.44 28.76
N LEU A 140 8.84 -0.42 28.22
CA LEU A 140 10.30 -0.41 28.01
C LEU A 140 11.03 0.67 28.85
N GLY A 141 10.27 1.61 29.43
CA GLY A 141 10.82 2.66 30.26
C GLY A 141 11.57 3.73 29.47
N ARG A 142 12.56 4.35 30.15
CA ARG A 142 13.38 5.44 29.62
C ARG A 142 14.51 4.89 28.73
N GLY A 143 14.81 5.63 27.67
CA GLY A 143 15.93 5.30 26.77
C GLY A 143 16.43 6.51 26.01
N THR A 144 17.61 6.39 25.42
CA THR A 144 18.24 7.44 24.62
C THR A 144 18.32 7.00 23.17
N ILE A 145 17.94 7.88 22.24
CA ILE A 145 18.04 7.63 20.81
C ILE A 145 19.51 7.67 20.39
N VAL A 146 20.01 6.55 19.91
CA VAL A 146 21.41 6.42 19.45
C VAL A 146 21.54 6.57 17.93
N LYS A 147 20.45 6.31 17.18
CA LYS A 147 20.42 6.46 15.73
C LYS A 147 19.01 6.70 15.25
N VAL A 148 18.89 7.51 14.20
CA VAL A 148 17.67 7.73 13.44
C VAL A 148 17.90 7.19 12.03
N ASP A 149 17.13 6.19 11.64
CA ASP A 149 17.17 5.61 10.29
C ASP A 149 15.89 6.02 9.54
N GLU A 150 16.00 7.06 8.74
CA GLU A 150 14.87 7.59 7.96
C GLU A 150 14.42 6.63 6.86
N ARG A 151 15.34 5.85 6.29
CA ARG A 151 15.01 4.86 5.25
C ARG A 151 14.12 3.74 5.77
N SER A 152 14.46 3.23 6.93
CA SER A 152 13.69 2.15 7.59
C SER A 152 12.59 2.69 8.50
N GLN A 153 12.49 4.00 8.70
CA GLN A 153 11.54 4.69 9.60
C GLN A 153 11.60 4.17 11.03
N VAL A 154 12.81 3.98 11.54
CA VAL A 154 13.04 3.47 12.89
C VAL A 154 14.05 4.31 13.67
N TYR A 155 13.83 4.37 14.98
CA TYR A 155 14.82 4.80 15.96
C TYR A 155 15.56 3.57 16.47
N GLU A 156 16.85 3.68 16.65
CA GLU A 156 17.61 2.75 17.50
C GLU A 156 17.74 3.41 18.88
N ILE A 157 17.10 2.79 19.88
CA ILE A 157 16.99 3.35 21.23
C ILE A 157 17.71 2.42 22.21
N ARG A 158 18.58 2.98 23.03
CA ARG A 158 19.22 2.30 24.14
C ARG A 158 18.37 2.51 25.38
N PHE A 159 17.69 1.45 25.84
CA PHE A 159 16.82 1.51 27.02
C PHE A 159 17.59 1.20 28.29
N ASP A 160 17.37 2.02 29.34
CA ASP A 160 18.04 1.91 30.62
C ASP A 160 17.70 0.60 31.35
N VAL A 161 16.43 0.22 31.34
CA VAL A 161 15.89 -0.99 31.98
C VAL A 161 16.45 -2.29 31.38
N LEU A 162 16.87 -2.25 30.12
CA LEU A 162 17.37 -3.43 29.40
C LEU A 162 18.91 -3.57 29.50
N GLY A 163 19.53 -2.98 30.49
CA GLY A 163 21.00 -3.04 30.64
C GLY A 163 21.74 -2.37 29.48
N GLY A 164 21.16 -1.38 28.86
CA GLY A 164 21.73 -0.67 27.71
C GLY A 164 21.55 -1.37 26.35
N ALA A 165 20.71 -2.39 26.26
CA ALA A 165 20.42 -3.03 24.98
C ALA A 165 19.72 -2.07 24.02
N ILE A 166 20.14 -2.10 22.74
CA ILE A 166 19.55 -1.29 21.70
C ILE A 166 18.34 -2.02 21.09
N ARG A 167 17.22 -1.30 20.93
CA ARG A 167 16.03 -1.77 20.25
C ARG A 167 15.69 -0.88 19.08
N ARG A 168 15.19 -1.48 18.00
CA ARG A 168 14.69 -0.77 16.82
C ARG A 168 13.19 -0.52 17.00
N ILE A 169 12.82 0.74 17.10
CA ILE A 169 11.45 1.20 17.37
C ILE A 169 10.99 2.02 16.19
N GLN A 170 9.82 1.72 15.64
CA GLN A 170 9.27 2.45 14.51
C GLN A 170 8.93 3.90 14.89
N PHE A 171 9.02 4.85 13.94
CA PHE A 171 8.68 6.25 14.15
C PHE A 171 7.23 6.46 14.64
N ARG A 172 6.33 5.52 14.33
CA ARG A 172 4.91 5.55 14.77
C ARG A 172 4.69 5.09 16.20
N ALA A 173 5.71 4.55 16.85
CA ALA A 173 5.57 4.09 18.22
C ALA A 173 5.26 5.26 19.17
N PRO A 174 4.46 5.04 20.22
CA PRO A 174 4.05 6.09 21.16
C PRO A 174 5.19 6.45 22.12
N LEU A 175 6.24 7.07 21.56
CA LEU A 175 7.34 7.61 22.33
C LEU A 175 6.96 8.98 22.88
N LYS A 176 7.35 9.24 24.14
CA LYS A 176 7.19 10.54 24.80
C LYS A 176 8.59 11.11 25.09
N LYS A 177 8.79 12.38 24.82
CA LYS A 177 10.03 13.08 25.23
C LYS A 177 10.04 13.20 26.75
N VAL A 178 11.18 12.93 27.35
CA VAL A 178 11.39 13.03 28.82
C VAL A 178 12.18 14.28 29.14
#